data_c6a732381718e64c49990fa10f4514d6
#
_entry.id   c6a732381718e64c49990fa10f4514d6
#
_cell.length_a   1.000
_cell.length_b   1.000
_cell.length_c   1.000
_cell.angle_alpha   90.00
_cell.angle_beta   90.00
_cell.angle_gamma   90.00
#
_symmetry.space_group_name_H-M   'P 1'
#
loop_
_entity.id
_entity.type
_entity.pdbx_description
1 polymer ?
#
loop_
_entity_poly.entity_id
_entity_poly.type
_entity_poly.pdbx_seq_one_letter_code
_entity_poly.pdbx_strand_id
1 'polypeptide(L)'
;MLRASLAKPSPPVLRRCMTSLASKKEGDISDAFTSLSGAQREPLPDRYRQLKLNLLQGRQDKIVQSWKKLLRELKRENEIVAKKGPGVIPQIDFKDLEKSSDGLREEVKKRGVVVVRGVIPEGEARAYKAEVEEYVAKNPSTRAFPPHDPQVYELYWSPPQLKARSHPNFLTVQHNLMSLWHTTTPTSISLSQPFSYADRLRIRQPGDASFALGPHIDGGSVERWEPEGYGAGHVYDAILQGNWDSYDPWDASGRVDAVNNRYDGLGACSMFRMWQGWMSMSHTKPGEGTLLVNPLVKLSMAYVLLRPFFKAKSERLGQGYLDEGNWELMRDVDSELQGATPGTGQELTGELHPHLELERTMVHVPEIQPGDFVAWHCDSKSLHPSPNYHRY
;
A
#
# COMPACT_ATOMS: atom_id res chain seq x y z
N MET A 1 48.39 -32.72 -58.02
CA MET A 1 48.30 -32.11 -56.68
C MET A 1 47.27 -31.00 -56.76
N LEU A 2 46.01 -31.31 -56.41
CA LEU A 2 44.92 -30.32 -56.36
C LEU A 2 44.82 -29.76 -54.94
N ARG A 3 45.00 -28.46 -54.79
CA ARG A 3 44.70 -27.77 -53.50
C ARG A 3 43.25 -27.40 -53.49
N ALA A 4 42.48 -28.01 -52.57
CA ALA A 4 41.13 -27.61 -52.24
C ALA A 4 41.16 -26.37 -51.32
N SER A 5 40.52 -25.26 -51.79
CA SER A 5 40.32 -24.04 -51.04
C SER A 5 39.09 -24.23 -50.17
N LEU A 6 39.27 -24.24 -48.86
CA LEU A 6 38.17 -24.22 -47.85
C LEU A 6 37.67 -22.78 -47.67
N ALA A 7 36.49 -22.49 -48.20
CA ALA A 7 35.78 -21.25 -47.90
C ALA A 7 35.29 -21.25 -46.43
N LYS A 8 35.63 -20.20 -45.69
CA LYS A 8 35.13 -19.97 -44.32
C LYS A 8 33.66 -19.53 -44.38
N PRO A 9 32.76 -20.08 -43.57
CA PRO A 9 31.39 -19.60 -43.49
C PRO A 9 31.32 -18.20 -42.84
N SER A 10 30.59 -17.29 -43.47
CA SER A 10 30.31 -15.96 -42.93
C SER A 10 29.38 -16.07 -41.70
N PRO A 11 29.60 -15.25 -40.67
CA PRO A 11 28.72 -15.25 -39.48
C PRO A 11 27.31 -14.76 -39.85
N PRO A 12 26.26 -15.30 -39.19
CA PRO A 12 24.89 -14.86 -39.42
C PRO A 12 24.72 -13.41 -38.98
N VAL A 13 24.25 -12.58 -39.92
CA VAL A 13 23.83 -11.21 -39.64
C VAL A 13 22.58 -11.28 -38.73
N LEU A 14 22.76 -11.05 -37.44
CA LEU A 14 21.67 -10.79 -36.52
C LEU A 14 20.95 -9.52 -37.00
N ARG A 15 19.86 -9.68 -37.75
CA ARG A 15 18.87 -8.60 -37.95
C ARG A 15 18.28 -8.27 -36.58
N ARG A 16 18.81 -7.23 -35.95
CA ARG A 16 18.17 -6.57 -34.82
C ARG A 16 16.81 -6.07 -35.32
N CYS A 17 15.72 -6.75 -34.95
CA CYS A 17 14.40 -6.15 -35.00
C CYS A 17 14.42 -4.95 -34.05
N MET A 18 14.67 -3.77 -34.59
CA MET A 18 14.31 -2.52 -33.97
C MET A 18 12.78 -2.38 -34.11
N THR A 19 12.03 -3.07 -33.26
CA THR A 19 10.70 -2.57 -32.91
C THR A 19 10.93 -1.19 -32.35
N SER A 20 10.37 -0.16 -32.97
CA SER A 20 10.29 1.17 -32.41
C SER A 20 9.60 1.03 -31.06
N LEU A 21 10.37 1.10 -29.99
CA LEU A 21 9.84 1.37 -28.67
C LEU A 21 9.21 2.77 -28.81
N ALA A 22 7.89 2.79 -29.04
CA ALA A 22 7.13 4.00 -28.77
C ALA A 22 7.59 4.43 -27.36
N SER A 23 8.14 5.63 -27.22
CA SER A 23 8.58 6.13 -25.93
C SER A 23 7.38 6.03 -24.99
N LYS A 24 7.43 5.12 -24.00
CA LYS A 24 6.43 5.09 -22.97
C LYS A 24 6.39 6.50 -22.37
N LYS A 25 5.20 7.09 -22.31
CA LYS A 25 5.02 8.38 -21.61
C LYS A 25 5.62 8.23 -20.22
N GLU A 26 6.55 9.10 -19.87
CA GLU A 26 7.05 9.14 -18.49
C GLU A 26 5.88 9.59 -17.61
N GLY A 27 5.42 8.68 -16.73
CA GLY A 27 4.38 8.98 -15.74
C GLY A 27 4.95 9.68 -14.52
N ASP A 28 4.08 10.36 -13.80
CA ASP A 28 4.37 10.84 -12.46
C ASP A 28 3.37 10.28 -11.43
N ILE A 29 3.44 10.74 -10.19
CA ILE A 29 2.57 10.21 -9.12
C ILE A 29 1.09 10.50 -9.37
N SER A 30 0.74 11.53 -10.16
CA SER A 30 -0.65 11.82 -10.48
C SER A 30 -1.29 10.77 -11.37
N ASP A 31 -0.51 10.07 -12.19
CA ASP A 31 -0.99 8.99 -13.04
C ASP A 31 -1.34 7.72 -12.22
N ALA A 32 -0.85 7.60 -11.00
CA ALA A 32 -1.09 6.43 -10.15
C ALA A 32 -2.47 6.42 -9.49
N PHE A 33 -3.18 7.56 -9.47
CA PHE A 33 -4.47 7.71 -8.80
C PHE A 33 -5.45 8.49 -9.64
N THR A 34 -6.68 7.97 -9.79
CA THR A 34 -7.72 8.60 -10.61
C THR A 34 -8.10 9.99 -10.08
N SER A 35 -8.15 10.17 -8.76
CA SER A 35 -8.47 11.44 -8.11
C SER A 35 -7.44 12.55 -8.37
N LEU A 36 -6.19 12.20 -8.64
CA LEU A 36 -5.12 13.16 -8.95
C LEU A 36 -4.98 13.42 -10.44
N SER A 37 -5.24 12.42 -11.28
CA SER A 37 -5.13 12.55 -12.74
C SER A 37 -6.24 13.41 -13.34
N GLY A 38 -7.34 13.66 -12.58
CA GLY A 38 -8.54 14.32 -13.09
C GLY A 38 -9.33 13.48 -14.10
N ALA A 39 -8.94 12.23 -14.31
CA ALA A 39 -9.65 11.30 -15.18
C ALA A 39 -11.03 10.95 -14.59
N GLN A 40 -12.05 10.92 -15.43
CA GLN A 40 -13.34 10.38 -15.01
C GLN A 40 -13.23 8.86 -14.87
N ARG A 41 -13.84 8.34 -13.81
CA ARG A 41 -13.86 6.91 -13.55
C ARG A 41 -14.86 6.25 -14.51
N GLU A 42 -14.34 5.49 -15.45
CA GLU A 42 -15.16 4.72 -16.37
C GLU A 42 -15.74 3.50 -15.66
N PRO A 43 -17.01 3.12 -15.96
CA PRO A 43 -17.58 1.88 -15.47
C PRO A 43 -16.72 0.68 -15.88
N LEU A 44 -16.54 -0.26 -14.96
CA LEU A 44 -15.78 -1.46 -15.26
C LEU A 44 -16.51 -2.34 -16.30
N PRO A 45 -15.79 -2.97 -17.24
CA PRO A 45 -16.38 -3.88 -18.22
C PRO A 45 -17.17 -5.04 -17.59
N ASP A 46 -18.15 -5.60 -18.32
CA ASP A 46 -19.04 -6.69 -17.86
C ASP A 46 -18.29 -7.95 -17.39
N ARG A 47 -17.06 -8.17 -17.87
CA ARG A 47 -16.21 -9.26 -17.37
C ARG A 47 -16.04 -9.26 -15.85
N TYR A 48 -16.08 -8.09 -15.20
CA TYR A 48 -15.98 -7.99 -13.73
C TYR A 48 -17.29 -8.41 -13.04
N ARG A 49 -18.43 -8.22 -13.69
CA ARG A 49 -19.68 -8.82 -13.26
C ARG A 49 -19.58 -10.34 -13.29
N GLN A 50 -19.08 -10.92 -14.38
CA GLN A 50 -18.87 -12.36 -14.48
C GLN A 50 -17.85 -12.86 -13.42
N LEU A 51 -16.78 -12.12 -13.18
CA LEU A 51 -15.82 -12.42 -12.13
C LEU A 51 -16.48 -12.50 -10.74
N LYS A 52 -17.31 -11.51 -10.39
CA LYS A 52 -18.07 -11.50 -9.13
C LYS A 52 -19.01 -12.71 -9.02
N LEU A 53 -19.73 -13.07 -10.08
CA LEU A 53 -20.59 -14.25 -10.11
C LEU A 53 -19.80 -15.54 -9.87
N ASN A 54 -18.65 -15.69 -10.51
CA ASN A 54 -17.76 -16.85 -10.33
C ASN A 54 -17.24 -16.95 -8.88
N LEU A 55 -16.87 -15.81 -8.27
CA LEU A 55 -16.42 -15.76 -6.88
C LEU A 55 -17.54 -16.10 -5.87
N LEU A 56 -18.79 -15.79 -6.21
CA LEU A 56 -19.96 -16.10 -5.36
C LEU A 56 -20.45 -17.54 -5.51
N GLN A 57 -20.15 -18.21 -6.64
CA GLN A 57 -20.74 -19.50 -6.97
C GLN A 57 -20.52 -20.54 -5.87
N GLY A 58 -21.64 -21.05 -5.30
CA GLY A 58 -21.64 -22.06 -4.24
C GLY A 58 -21.16 -21.58 -2.86
N ARG A 59 -20.95 -20.25 -2.68
CA ARG A 59 -20.39 -19.66 -1.45
C ARG A 59 -21.27 -18.60 -0.80
N GLN A 60 -22.44 -18.31 -1.39
CA GLN A 60 -23.30 -17.17 -1.02
C GLN A 60 -23.59 -17.14 0.49
N ASP A 61 -24.04 -18.23 1.08
CA ASP A 61 -24.41 -18.29 2.50
C ASP A 61 -23.19 -18.05 3.41
N LYS A 62 -22.04 -18.63 3.07
CA LYS A 62 -20.79 -18.43 3.81
C LYS A 62 -20.34 -16.97 3.75
N ILE A 63 -20.40 -16.36 2.57
CA ILE A 63 -20.04 -14.96 2.35
C ILE A 63 -20.97 -14.04 3.14
N VAL A 64 -22.28 -14.31 3.18
CA VAL A 64 -23.25 -13.55 3.97
C VAL A 64 -22.95 -13.65 5.47
N GLN A 65 -22.68 -14.85 5.98
CA GLN A 65 -22.32 -15.04 7.39
C GLN A 65 -21.01 -14.35 7.73
N SER A 66 -20.01 -14.49 6.85
CA SER A 66 -18.70 -13.88 6.95
C SER A 66 -18.80 -12.34 6.99
N TRP A 67 -19.61 -11.75 6.10
CA TRP A 67 -19.88 -10.31 6.06
C TRP A 67 -20.48 -9.78 7.37
N LYS A 68 -21.53 -10.43 7.87
CA LYS A 68 -22.16 -10.01 9.13
C LYS A 68 -21.19 -10.07 10.31
N LYS A 69 -20.40 -11.15 10.41
CA LYS A 69 -19.36 -11.28 11.44
C LYS A 69 -18.33 -10.17 11.30
N LEU A 70 -17.88 -9.88 10.07
CA LEU A 70 -16.92 -8.83 9.78
C LEU A 70 -17.42 -7.45 10.19
N LEU A 71 -18.65 -7.08 9.86
CA LEU A 71 -19.20 -5.77 10.20
C LEU A 71 -19.30 -5.56 11.72
N ARG A 72 -19.64 -6.60 12.48
CA ARG A 72 -19.65 -6.51 13.96
C ARG A 72 -18.26 -6.25 14.53
N GLU A 73 -17.26 -7.00 14.06
CA GLU A 73 -15.87 -6.81 14.51
C GLU A 73 -15.30 -5.46 14.07
N LEU A 74 -15.61 -5.05 12.85
CA LEU A 74 -15.16 -3.75 12.31
C LEU A 74 -15.76 -2.60 13.11
N LYS A 75 -17.07 -2.62 13.40
CA LYS A 75 -17.73 -1.61 14.25
C LYS A 75 -17.06 -1.49 15.62
N ARG A 76 -16.75 -2.63 16.26
CA ARG A 76 -16.06 -2.66 17.56
C ARG A 76 -14.65 -2.05 17.50
N GLU A 77 -13.87 -2.42 16.49
CA GLU A 77 -12.51 -1.92 16.34
C GLU A 77 -12.47 -0.45 15.90
N ASN A 78 -13.42 0.00 15.07
CA ASN A 78 -13.56 1.40 14.69
C ASN A 78 -13.76 2.30 15.92
N GLU A 79 -14.59 1.89 16.90
CA GLU A 79 -14.76 2.63 18.15
C GLU A 79 -13.45 2.73 18.97
N ILE A 80 -12.67 1.64 18.99
CA ILE A 80 -11.36 1.64 19.67
C ILE A 80 -10.40 2.61 18.97
N VAL A 81 -10.33 2.56 17.65
CA VAL A 81 -9.45 3.43 16.85
C VAL A 81 -9.86 4.89 17.02
N ALA A 82 -11.16 5.19 16.87
CA ALA A 82 -11.67 6.55 16.99
C ALA A 82 -11.43 7.15 18.40
N LYS A 83 -11.55 6.32 19.45
CA LYS A 83 -11.31 6.74 20.83
C LYS A 83 -9.84 6.98 21.14
N LYS A 84 -8.95 6.11 20.64
CA LYS A 84 -7.51 6.19 20.95
C LYS A 84 -6.75 7.16 20.04
N GLY A 85 -7.29 7.43 18.83
CA GLY A 85 -6.61 8.27 17.84
C GLY A 85 -5.18 7.78 17.55
N PRO A 86 -4.19 8.68 17.43
CA PRO A 86 -2.77 8.32 17.20
C PRO A 86 -2.20 7.33 18.23
N GLY A 87 -2.75 7.31 19.45
CA GLY A 87 -2.31 6.40 20.52
C GLY A 87 -2.66 4.93 20.28
N VAL A 88 -3.39 4.59 19.21
CA VAL A 88 -3.62 3.20 18.81
C VAL A 88 -2.42 2.58 18.10
N ILE A 89 -1.52 3.42 17.54
CA ILE A 89 -0.36 2.98 16.79
C ILE A 89 0.74 2.52 17.74
N PRO A 90 1.21 1.27 17.68
CA PRO A 90 2.30 0.76 18.47
C PRO A 90 3.59 1.56 18.26
N GLN A 91 4.30 1.81 19.36
CA GLN A 91 5.58 2.50 19.37
C GLN A 91 6.59 1.68 20.17
N ILE A 92 7.84 1.67 19.73
CA ILE A 92 8.93 1.00 20.42
C ILE A 92 10.23 1.77 20.23
N ASP A 93 11.00 1.93 21.30
CA ASP A 93 12.37 2.45 21.20
C ASP A 93 13.28 1.41 20.52
N PHE A 94 14.17 1.86 19.65
CA PHE A 94 15.14 0.99 18.96
C PHE A 94 15.94 0.12 19.95
N LYS A 95 16.36 0.69 21.08
CA LYS A 95 17.13 -0.03 22.12
C LYS A 95 16.39 -1.23 22.74
N ASP A 96 15.03 -1.21 22.66
CA ASP A 96 14.16 -2.24 23.25
C ASP A 96 13.57 -3.18 22.18
N LEU A 97 13.90 -2.96 20.91
CA LEU A 97 13.30 -3.65 19.76
C LEU A 97 13.49 -5.18 19.82
N GLU A 98 14.69 -5.65 20.13
CA GLU A 98 15.00 -7.08 20.24
C GLU A 98 14.35 -7.76 21.43
N LYS A 99 13.95 -6.97 22.45
CA LYS A 99 13.29 -7.42 23.68
C LYS A 99 11.78 -7.19 23.64
N SER A 100 11.25 -6.87 22.45
CA SER A 100 9.81 -6.60 22.31
C SER A 100 8.99 -7.79 22.79
N SER A 101 7.98 -7.52 23.63
CA SER A 101 7.09 -8.57 24.11
C SER A 101 6.22 -9.16 22.98
N ASP A 102 5.78 -10.41 23.15
CA ASP A 102 4.84 -11.02 22.21
C ASP A 102 3.55 -10.20 22.08
N GLY A 103 3.08 -9.60 23.19
CA GLY A 103 1.91 -8.73 23.16
C GLY A 103 2.08 -7.50 22.27
N LEU A 104 3.26 -6.88 22.25
CA LEU A 104 3.55 -5.77 21.33
C LEU A 104 3.63 -6.24 19.89
N ARG A 105 4.25 -7.39 19.64
CA ARG A 105 4.33 -7.98 18.28
C ARG A 105 2.93 -8.29 17.73
N GLU A 106 2.06 -8.86 18.56
CA GLU A 106 0.66 -9.12 18.17
C GLU A 106 -0.13 -7.82 17.92
N GLU A 107 0.11 -6.77 18.72
CA GLU A 107 -0.52 -5.46 18.45
C GLU A 107 0.00 -4.84 17.15
N VAL A 108 1.29 -4.93 16.84
CA VAL A 108 1.85 -4.52 15.54
C VAL A 108 1.20 -5.30 14.40
N LYS A 109 1.05 -6.61 14.54
CA LYS A 109 0.36 -7.45 13.54
C LYS A 109 -1.11 -7.05 13.37
N LYS A 110 -1.80 -6.77 14.45
CA LYS A 110 -3.20 -6.34 14.40
C LYS A 110 -3.35 -4.99 13.70
N ARG A 111 -2.47 -4.04 14.03
CA ARG A 111 -2.54 -2.66 13.50
C ARG A 111 -1.96 -2.53 12.10
N GLY A 112 -1.00 -3.35 11.75
CA GLY A 112 -0.30 -3.26 10.45
C GLY A 112 0.55 -2.00 10.31
N VAL A 113 0.90 -1.35 11.40
CA VAL A 113 1.70 -0.11 11.44
C VAL A 113 2.48 -0.06 12.74
N VAL A 114 3.67 0.53 12.71
CA VAL A 114 4.53 0.71 13.89
C VAL A 114 5.43 1.93 13.73
N VAL A 115 5.75 2.58 14.83
CA VAL A 115 6.80 3.60 14.90
C VAL A 115 7.96 3.05 15.74
N VAL A 116 9.15 2.98 15.13
CA VAL A 116 10.39 2.65 15.83
C VAL A 116 11.13 3.94 16.13
N ARG A 117 11.33 4.23 17.40
CA ARG A 117 11.92 5.46 17.90
C ARG A 117 13.43 5.41 17.94
N GLY A 118 14.08 6.50 17.52
CA GLY A 118 15.52 6.67 17.68
C GLY A 118 16.36 5.64 16.93
N VAL A 119 15.94 5.22 15.76
CA VAL A 119 16.68 4.27 14.92
C VAL A 119 18.03 4.84 14.52
N ILE A 120 18.02 6.11 14.06
CA ILE A 120 19.23 6.86 13.72
C ILE A 120 19.36 8.00 14.73
N PRO A 121 20.56 8.31 15.24
CA PRO A 121 20.76 9.46 16.11
C PRO A 121 20.24 10.75 15.49
N GLU A 122 19.57 11.59 16.27
CA GLU A 122 18.93 12.83 15.78
C GLU A 122 19.89 13.72 15.00
N GLY A 123 21.10 13.94 15.54
CA GLY A 123 22.12 14.76 14.88
C GLY A 123 22.52 14.24 13.50
N GLU A 124 22.59 12.92 13.35
CA GLU A 124 22.93 12.28 12.09
C GLU A 124 21.76 12.36 11.09
N ALA A 125 20.53 12.15 11.54
CA ALA A 125 19.33 12.29 10.69
C ALA A 125 19.18 13.73 10.17
N ARG A 126 19.45 14.73 11.02
CA ARG A 126 19.46 16.15 10.61
C ARG A 126 20.59 16.47 9.63
N ALA A 127 21.76 15.85 9.80
CA ALA A 127 22.86 16.01 8.85
C ALA A 127 22.50 15.44 7.48
N TYR A 128 21.81 14.30 7.41
CA TYR A 128 21.30 13.76 6.14
C TYR A 128 20.34 14.72 5.45
N LYS A 129 19.46 15.39 6.22
CA LYS A 129 18.58 16.42 5.66
C LYS A 129 19.39 17.57 5.02
N ALA A 130 20.36 18.11 5.74
CA ALA A 130 21.20 19.19 5.23
C ALA A 130 21.95 18.78 3.96
N GLU A 131 22.50 17.57 3.91
CA GLU A 131 23.17 17.02 2.71
C GLU A 131 22.20 16.89 1.51
N VAL A 132 20.94 16.51 1.75
CA VAL A 132 19.90 16.44 0.69
C VAL A 132 19.56 17.83 0.18
N GLU A 133 19.34 18.80 1.05
CA GLU A 133 19.03 20.19 0.69
C GLU A 133 20.18 20.81 -0.13
N GLU A 134 21.43 20.56 0.29
CA GLU A 134 22.61 20.99 -0.46
C GLU A 134 22.69 20.30 -1.84
N TYR A 135 22.41 18.99 -1.90
CA TYR A 135 22.41 18.25 -3.16
C TYR A 135 21.37 18.84 -4.14
N VAL A 136 20.14 19.06 -3.70
CA VAL A 136 19.07 19.64 -4.53
C VAL A 136 19.46 21.04 -5.01
N ALA A 137 20.03 21.87 -4.14
CA ALA A 137 20.47 23.22 -4.50
C ALA A 137 21.58 23.20 -5.57
N LYS A 138 22.51 22.23 -5.52
CA LYS A 138 23.57 22.05 -6.51
C LYS A 138 23.11 21.40 -7.82
N ASN A 139 21.95 20.75 -7.81
CA ASN A 139 21.42 20.01 -8.95
C ASN A 139 19.99 20.48 -9.30
N PRO A 140 19.82 21.71 -9.82
CA PRO A 140 18.49 22.29 -10.08
C PRO A 140 17.70 21.56 -11.17
N SER A 141 18.33 20.64 -11.91
CA SER A 141 17.66 19.76 -12.87
C SER A 141 16.99 18.55 -12.20
N THR A 142 17.10 18.38 -10.87
CA THR A 142 16.43 17.31 -10.14
C THR A 142 14.92 17.44 -10.32
N ARG A 143 14.31 16.41 -10.93
CA ARG A 143 12.86 16.39 -11.14
C ARG A 143 12.15 16.26 -9.80
N ALA A 144 11.03 16.96 -9.67
CA ALA A 144 10.19 16.86 -8.49
C ALA A 144 8.73 17.15 -8.84
N PHE A 145 7.82 16.71 -7.99
CA PHE A 145 6.38 16.93 -8.13
C PHE A 145 5.84 17.66 -6.87
N PRO A 146 4.91 18.63 -7.00
CA PRO A 146 4.55 19.33 -8.23
C PRO A 146 5.72 20.18 -8.79
N PRO A 147 5.80 20.40 -10.12
CA PRO A 147 6.94 21.13 -10.71
C PRO A 147 7.12 22.57 -10.20
N HIS A 148 6.01 23.25 -9.85
CA HIS A 148 6.00 24.63 -9.39
C HIS A 148 6.13 24.77 -7.87
N ASP A 149 5.98 23.66 -7.13
CA ASP A 149 6.10 23.59 -5.67
C ASP A 149 6.68 22.23 -5.28
N PRO A 150 8.00 22.02 -5.47
CA PRO A 150 8.62 20.71 -5.36
C PRO A 150 8.54 20.13 -3.96
N GLN A 151 7.92 18.93 -3.82
CA GLN A 151 7.78 18.21 -2.56
C GLN A 151 8.28 16.78 -2.64
N VAL A 152 8.02 16.09 -3.77
CA VAL A 152 8.44 14.71 -4.00
C VAL A 152 9.54 14.72 -5.05
N TYR A 153 10.77 14.54 -4.60
CA TYR A 153 11.95 14.58 -5.45
C TYR A 153 12.27 13.18 -6.01
N GLU A 154 12.51 13.11 -7.30
CA GLU A 154 12.97 11.90 -7.99
C GLU A 154 14.45 11.64 -7.70
N LEU A 155 14.77 11.53 -6.42
CA LEU A 155 16.08 11.16 -5.89
C LEU A 155 15.98 9.78 -5.26
N TYR A 156 16.85 8.87 -5.70
CA TYR A 156 16.80 7.46 -5.29
C TYR A 156 18.09 7.00 -4.64
N TRP A 157 19.23 7.52 -5.09
CA TRP A 157 20.56 7.05 -4.74
C TRP A 157 21.52 8.17 -4.33
N SER A 158 21.01 9.27 -3.77
CA SER A 158 21.88 10.31 -3.24
C SER A 158 22.70 9.77 -2.06
N PRO A 159 23.90 10.36 -1.80
CA PRO A 159 24.75 9.90 -0.68
C PRO A 159 24.03 9.80 0.67
N PRO A 160 23.21 10.78 1.11
CA PRO A 160 22.46 10.64 2.35
C PRO A 160 21.42 9.51 2.33
N GLN A 161 20.76 9.23 1.18
CA GLN A 161 19.85 8.10 1.07
C GLN A 161 20.58 6.76 1.21
N LEU A 162 21.78 6.64 0.63
CA LEU A 162 22.62 5.45 0.77
C LEU A 162 23.08 5.26 2.21
N LYS A 163 23.57 6.33 2.87
CA LYS A 163 23.96 6.29 4.29
C LYS A 163 22.81 5.82 5.18
N ALA A 164 21.63 6.41 5.01
CA ALA A 164 20.44 6.06 5.79
C ALA A 164 20.02 4.60 5.59
N ARG A 165 19.94 4.13 4.33
CA ARG A 165 19.53 2.75 4.02
C ARG A 165 20.54 1.69 4.47
N SER A 166 21.82 2.02 4.49
CA SER A 166 22.89 1.12 4.95
C SER A 166 23.23 1.25 6.42
N HIS A 167 22.56 2.14 7.15
CA HIS A 167 22.80 2.32 8.58
C HIS A 167 22.55 1.03 9.36
N PRO A 168 23.49 0.55 10.19
CA PRO A 168 23.35 -0.74 10.89
C PRO A 168 22.07 -0.88 11.70
N ASN A 169 21.69 0.17 12.43
CA ASN A 169 20.44 0.17 13.20
C ASN A 169 19.21 0.03 12.30
N PHE A 170 19.23 0.68 11.12
CA PHE A 170 18.12 0.58 10.18
C PHE A 170 17.99 -0.82 9.59
N LEU A 171 19.10 -1.48 9.27
CA LEU A 171 19.12 -2.88 8.84
C LEU A 171 18.58 -3.81 9.94
N THR A 172 18.95 -3.56 11.20
CA THR A 172 18.42 -4.30 12.37
C THR A 172 16.90 -4.14 12.48
N VAL A 173 16.38 -2.92 12.31
CA VAL A 173 14.93 -2.68 12.30
C VAL A 173 14.25 -3.44 11.18
N GLN A 174 14.77 -3.36 9.96
CA GLN A 174 14.20 -4.07 8.82
C GLN A 174 14.17 -5.59 9.05
N HIS A 175 15.24 -6.17 9.55
CA HIS A 175 15.31 -7.58 9.89
C HIS A 175 14.29 -7.96 10.97
N ASN A 176 14.15 -7.16 12.02
CA ASN A 176 13.16 -7.40 13.09
C ASN A 176 11.73 -7.34 12.55
N LEU A 177 11.41 -6.34 11.75
CA LEU A 177 10.07 -6.21 11.13
C LEU A 177 9.77 -7.35 10.15
N MET A 178 10.76 -7.81 9.38
CA MET A 178 10.60 -8.98 8.51
C MET A 178 10.28 -10.25 9.30
N SER A 179 10.79 -10.40 10.53
CA SER A 179 10.51 -11.56 11.39
C SER A 179 9.05 -11.68 11.84
N LEU A 180 8.20 -10.67 11.59
CA LEU A 180 6.76 -10.76 11.79
C LEU A 180 6.05 -11.54 10.68
N TRP A 181 6.69 -11.68 9.52
CA TRP A 181 6.22 -12.47 8.40
C TRP A 181 6.65 -13.93 8.52
N HIS A 182 5.89 -14.80 7.90
CA HIS A 182 6.19 -16.22 7.81
C HIS A 182 5.73 -16.79 6.47
N THR A 183 6.03 -18.06 6.23
CA THR A 183 5.52 -18.82 5.10
C THR A 183 4.87 -20.10 5.62
N THR A 184 3.70 -20.45 5.07
CA THR A 184 2.98 -21.69 5.38
C THR A 184 3.28 -22.78 4.35
N THR A 185 3.84 -22.42 3.21
CA THR A 185 4.30 -23.34 2.15
C THR A 185 5.71 -22.99 1.71
N PRO A 186 6.48 -23.93 1.13
CA PRO A 186 7.80 -23.64 0.56
C PRO A 186 7.69 -22.52 -0.49
N THR A 187 8.40 -21.44 -0.27
CA THR A 187 8.35 -20.23 -1.12
C THR A 187 9.75 -19.67 -1.33
N SER A 188 10.05 -19.24 -2.55
CA SER A 188 11.35 -18.63 -2.91
C SER A 188 11.43 -17.19 -2.40
N ILE A 189 11.39 -17.00 -1.08
CA ILE A 189 11.50 -15.70 -0.43
C ILE A 189 12.42 -15.80 0.79
N SER A 190 13.28 -14.80 0.98
CA SER A 190 14.04 -14.67 2.22
C SER A 190 13.27 -13.83 3.24
N LEU A 191 13.10 -14.35 4.45
CA LEU A 191 12.56 -13.63 5.61
C LEU A 191 13.67 -13.06 6.52
N SER A 192 14.95 -13.23 6.13
CA SER A 192 16.10 -12.82 6.93
C SER A 192 17.04 -11.86 6.22
N GLN A 193 16.86 -11.61 4.93
CA GLN A 193 17.72 -10.73 4.14
C GLN A 193 16.88 -9.53 3.66
N PRO A 194 16.99 -8.36 4.29
CA PRO A 194 16.25 -7.19 3.87
C PRO A 194 16.78 -6.64 2.55
N PHE A 195 15.87 -6.29 1.66
CA PHE A 195 16.14 -5.50 0.47
C PHE A 195 15.37 -4.19 0.53
N SER A 196 16.06 -3.08 0.29
CA SER A 196 15.41 -1.78 0.21
C SER A 196 15.01 -1.49 -1.22
N TYR A 197 13.73 -1.28 -1.42
CA TYR A 197 13.21 -0.66 -2.64
C TYR A 197 13.61 0.83 -2.63
N ALA A 198 14.34 1.25 -3.64
CA ALA A 198 14.74 2.65 -3.77
C ALA A 198 13.54 3.51 -4.17
N ASP A 199 13.09 4.36 -3.28
CA ASP A 199 11.97 5.26 -3.52
C ASP A 199 12.40 6.73 -3.33
N ARG A 200 11.50 7.62 -3.73
CA ARG A 200 11.66 9.06 -3.77
C ARG A 200 11.91 9.67 -2.40
N LEU A 201 12.47 10.85 -2.42
CA LEU A 201 12.60 11.70 -1.23
C LEU A 201 11.44 12.68 -1.18
N ARG A 202 10.89 12.90 0.02
CA ARG A 202 9.86 13.92 0.24
C ARG A 202 10.35 15.00 1.18
N ILE A 203 10.22 16.25 0.74
CA ILE A 203 10.44 17.45 1.57
C ILE A 203 9.14 18.25 1.53
N ARG A 204 8.47 18.39 2.68
CA ARG A 204 7.28 19.23 2.82
C ARG A 204 7.61 20.52 3.52
N GLN A 205 7.06 21.61 3.02
CA GLN A 205 7.10 22.89 3.72
C GLN A 205 6.04 22.91 4.85
N PRO A 206 6.31 23.59 5.97
CA PRO A 206 5.32 23.75 7.03
C PRO A 206 4.02 24.36 6.50
N GLY A 207 2.88 23.72 6.85
CA GLY A 207 1.55 24.18 6.43
C GLY A 207 1.17 23.83 4.98
N ASP A 208 2.07 23.20 4.22
CA ASP A 208 1.74 22.76 2.87
C ASP A 208 0.84 21.53 2.89
N ALA A 209 -0.24 21.66 2.15
CA ALA A 209 -1.24 20.63 1.98
C ALA A 209 -1.72 20.56 0.52
N SER A 210 -0.96 21.18 -0.39
CA SER A 210 -1.29 21.25 -1.82
C SER A 210 -1.21 19.87 -2.49
N PHE A 211 -0.35 18.99 -1.99
CA PHE A 211 -0.23 17.62 -2.47
C PHE A 211 -0.76 16.61 -1.45
N ALA A 212 -1.99 16.17 -1.66
CA ALA A 212 -2.66 15.18 -0.82
C ALA A 212 -3.11 14.00 -1.64
N LEU A 213 -2.76 12.80 -1.18
CA LEU A 213 -3.31 11.55 -1.67
C LEU A 213 -4.48 11.15 -0.78
N GLY A 214 -5.68 10.95 -1.34
CA GLY A 214 -6.82 10.38 -0.62
C GLY A 214 -6.52 9.01 -0.02
N PRO A 215 -7.44 8.45 0.79
CA PRO A 215 -7.29 7.10 1.31
C PRO A 215 -7.16 6.09 0.17
N HIS A 216 -6.12 5.26 0.20
CA HIS A 216 -5.81 4.31 -0.86
C HIS A 216 -5.12 3.06 -0.32
N ILE A 217 -5.02 2.05 -1.17
CA ILE A 217 -4.23 0.85 -0.94
C ILE A 217 -3.24 0.74 -2.09
N ASP A 218 -1.96 0.68 -1.76
CA ASP A 218 -0.90 0.46 -2.73
C ASP A 218 -0.86 -0.99 -3.25
N GLY A 219 -0.21 -1.18 -4.39
CA GLY A 219 0.05 -2.53 -4.91
C GLY A 219 -1.15 -3.18 -5.58
N GLY A 220 -1.59 -2.63 -6.69
CA GLY A 220 -2.69 -3.14 -7.51
C GLY A 220 -4.06 -2.57 -7.12
N SER A 221 -5.06 -2.98 -7.86
CA SER A 221 -6.43 -2.48 -7.76
C SER A 221 -7.40 -3.65 -8.01
N VAL A 222 -7.91 -3.77 -9.26
CA VAL A 222 -8.82 -4.86 -9.65
C VAL A 222 -8.17 -6.25 -9.56
N GLU A 223 -6.85 -6.31 -9.65
CA GLU A 223 -6.05 -7.54 -9.54
C GLU A 223 -6.30 -8.30 -8.24
N ARG A 224 -6.81 -7.64 -7.19
CA ARG A 224 -7.14 -8.28 -5.91
C ARG A 224 -8.23 -9.34 -6.01
N TRP A 225 -9.11 -9.23 -7.00
CA TRP A 225 -10.18 -10.19 -7.26
C TRP A 225 -9.89 -11.14 -8.42
N GLU A 226 -8.92 -10.80 -9.27
CA GLU A 226 -8.64 -11.56 -10.49
C GLU A 226 -7.83 -12.83 -10.22
N PRO A 227 -8.20 -13.98 -10.85
CA PRO A 227 -7.47 -15.24 -10.72
C PRO A 227 -5.99 -15.12 -11.12
N GLU A 228 -5.70 -14.35 -12.17
CA GLU A 228 -4.34 -14.12 -12.67
C GLU A 228 -3.65 -12.92 -11.98
N GLY A 229 -4.34 -12.27 -11.05
CA GLY A 229 -3.82 -11.22 -10.18
C GLY A 229 -3.34 -11.81 -8.85
N TYR A 230 -3.95 -11.37 -7.76
CA TYR A 230 -3.67 -11.94 -6.43
C TYR A 230 -4.18 -13.39 -6.28
N GLY A 231 -5.12 -13.81 -7.12
CA GLY A 231 -5.59 -15.20 -7.19
C GLY A 231 -4.50 -16.18 -7.63
N ALA A 232 -3.51 -15.76 -8.43
CA ALA A 232 -2.38 -16.59 -8.84
C ALA A 232 -1.56 -17.09 -7.63
N GLY A 233 -1.50 -16.28 -6.58
CA GLY A 233 -0.87 -16.64 -5.31
C GLY A 233 -1.84 -17.06 -4.19
N HIS A 234 -3.13 -17.13 -4.46
CA HIS A 234 -4.16 -17.49 -3.45
C HIS A 234 -4.20 -16.57 -2.23
N VAL A 235 -3.70 -15.34 -2.33
CA VAL A 235 -3.45 -14.44 -1.21
C VAL A 235 -4.72 -14.15 -0.40
N TYR A 236 -5.86 -13.97 -1.08
CA TYR A 236 -7.12 -13.58 -0.46
C TYR A 236 -8.20 -14.66 -0.53
N ASP A 237 -7.84 -15.88 -0.87
CA ASP A 237 -8.79 -16.98 -1.04
C ASP A 237 -9.67 -17.21 0.19
N ALA A 238 -9.07 -17.18 1.38
CA ALA A 238 -9.82 -17.35 2.62
C ALA A 238 -10.96 -16.33 2.77
N ILE A 239 -10.69 -15.06 2.41
CA ILE A 239 -11.69 -13.99 2.44
C ILE A 239 -12.79 -14.24 1.40
N LEU A 240 -12.39 -14.51 0.15
CA LEU A 240 -13.30 -14.71 -0.98
C LEU A 240 -14.10 -16.01 -0.90
N GLN A 241 -13.67 -16.95 -0.05
CA GLN A 241 -14.39 -18.17 0.30
C GLN A 241 -15.34 -18.01 1.51
N GLY A 242 -15.45 -16.81 2.09
CA GLY A 242 -16.30 -16.54 3.24
C GLY A 242 -15.69 -16.95 4.58
N ASN A 243 -14.39 -16.91 4.70
CA ASN A 243 -13.61 -17.37 5.86
C ASN A 243 -12.54 -16.32 6.26
N TRP A 244 -12.93 -15.02 6.28
CA TRP A 244 -11.97 -13.93 6.50
C TRP A 244 -11.20 -14.06 7.82
N ASP A 245 -11.77 -14.69 8.83
CA ASP A 245 -11.12 -14.91 10.12
C ASP A 245 -9.93 -15.86 10.06
N SER A 246 -9.86 -16.74 9.05
CA SER A 246 -8.67 -17.57 8.78
C SER A 246 -7.65 -16.90 7.86
N TYR A 247 -7.96 -15.73 7.29
CA TYR A 247 -6.99 -14.97 6.51
C TYR A 247 -5.85 -14.46 7.39
N ASP A 248 -4.62 -14.74 6.99
CA ASP A 248 -3.43 -14.23 7.63
C ASP A 248 -2.71 -13.21 6.72
N PRO A 249 -2.74 -11.92 7.08
CA PRO A 249 -2.04 -10.89 6.30
C PRO A 249 -0.51 -11.09 6.27
N TRP A 250 0.04 -11.81 7.24
CA TRP A 250 1.48 -11.98 7.45
C TRP A 250 2.06 -13.23 6.79
N ASP A 251 1.24 -14.02 6.11
CA ASP A 251 1.71 -15.13 5.29
C ASP A 251 2.23 -14.60 3.94
N ALA A 252 3.52 -14.77 3.70
CA ALA A 252 4.19 -14.36 2.47
C ALA A 252 4.10 -15.41 1.35
N SER A 253 3.62 -16.63 1.64
CA SER A 253 3.66 -17.76 0.70
C SER A 253 3.05 -17.47 -0.65
N GLY A 254 1.85 -16.89 -0.66
CA GLY A 254 1.13 -16.59 -1.90
C GLY A 254 1.52 -15.26 -2.55
N ARG A 255 2.27 -14.41 -1.84
CA ARG A 255 2.51 -13.04 -2.33
C ARG A 255 3.59 -12.95 -3.40
N VAL A 256 4.47 -13.93 -3.48
CA VAL A 256 5.53 -13.98 -4.49
C VAL A 256 4.95 -14.27 -5.88
N ASP A 257 3.93 -15.12 -5.95
CA ASP A 257 3.28 -15.49 -7.19
C ASP A 257 2.14 -14.52 -7.59
N ALA A 258 1.73 -13.65 -6.67
CA ALA A 258 0.69 -12.67 -6.93
C ALA A 258 1.16 -11.61 -7.93
N VAL A 259 0.32 -11.32 -8.92
CA VAL A 259 0.56 -10.27 -9.92
C VAL A 259 -0.30 -9.05 -9.59
N ASN A 260 0.34 -7.97 -9.19
CA ASN A 260 -0.33 -6.74 -8.75
C ASN A 260 -0.25 -5.59 -9.78
N ASN A 261 0.32 -5.83 -10.95
CA ASN A 261 0.48 -4.85 -12.04
C ASN A 261 0.19 -5.49 -13.40
N ARG A 262 -1.02 -6.03 -13.58
CA ARG A 262 -1.44 -6.66 -14.84
C ARG A 262 -1.68 -5.67 -15.97
N TYR A 263 -1.90 -4.42 -15.63
CA TYR A 263 -2.35 -3.36 -16.57
C TYR A 263 -1.27 -2.34 -16.86
N ASP A 264 -0.01 -2.61 -16.50
CA ASP A 264 1.15 -1.74 -16.77
C ASP A 264 0.87 -0.26 -16.38
N GLY A 265 0.19 -0.05 -15.25
CA GLY A 265 -0.15 1.28 -14.77
C GLY A 265 1.09 2.13 -14.55
N LEU A 266 1.02 3.39 -14.96
CA LEU A 266 2.09 4.35 -14.69
C LEU A 266 2.26 4.52 -13.18
N GLY A 267 3.49 4.44 -12.69
CA GLY A 267 3.77 4.52 -11.25
C GLY A 267 3.44 3.26 -10.45
N ALA A 268 2.91 2.19 -11.07
CA ALA A 268 2.66 0.92 -10.39
C ALA A 268 3.97 0.23 -10.00
N CYS A 269 3.98 -0.37 -8.82
CA CYS A 269 5.08 -1.21 -8.35
C CYS A 269 4.69 -2.68 -8.50
N SER A 270 5.42 -3.43 -9.32
CA SER A 270 5.17 -4.84 -9.60
C SER A 270 5.81 -5.80 -8.59
N MET A 271 6.55 -5.28 -7.59
CA MET A 271 7.21 -6.14 -6.62
C MET A 271 6.41 -6.26 -5.32
N PHE A 272 6.46 -7.45 -4.70
CA PHE A 272 5.96 -7.62 -3.35
C PHE A 272 6.83 -6.85 -2.35
N ARG A 273 6.23 -5.94 -1.61
CA ARG A 273 6.85 -5.18 -0.52
C ARG A 273 6.21 -5.61 0.79
N MET A 274 6.94 -6.29 1.66
CA MET A 274 6.45 -6.70 2.99
C MET A 274 6.00 -5.48 3.79
N TRP A 275 6.90 -4.51 3.85
CA TRP A 275 6.73 -3.25 4.56
C TRP A 275 6.95 -2.07 3.63
N GLN A 276 6.18 -1.05 3.84
CA GLN A 276 6.45 0.29 3.34
C GLN A 276 6.82 1.15 4.53
N GLY A 277 7.55 2.23 4.30
CA GLY A 277 7.96 3.06 5.42
C GLY A 277 8.81 4.25 4.99
N TRP A 278 9.05 5.13 5.94
CA TRP A 278 9.97 6.25 5.78
C TRP A 278 10.68 6.55 7.10
N MET A 279 11.92 6.96 7.00
CA MET A 279 12.71 7.49 8.11
C MET A 279 12.59 9.01 8.10
N SER A 280 12.33 9.59 9.26
CA SER A 280 12.25 11.03 9.38
C SER A 280 13.62 11.67 9.55
N MET A 281 13.85 12.76 8.83
CA MET A 281 15.00 13.65 9.01
C MET A 281 14.60 14.96 9.67
N SER A 282 13.31 15.13 9.99
CA SER A 282 12.74 16.33 10.60
C SER A 282 11.77 15.95 11.72
N HIS A 283 11.55 16.88 12.63
CA HIS A 283 10.46 16.79 13.59
C HIS A 283 9.13 17.10 12.89
N THR A 284 8.12 16.27 13.08
CA THR A 284 6.77 16.47 12.52
C THR A 284 5.69 16.03 13.50
N LYS A 285 4.61 16.80 13.57
CA LYS A 285 3.45 16.54 14.45
C LYS A 285 2.24 16.07 13.64
N PRO A 286 1.27 15.44 14.30
CA PRO A 286 -0.05 15.22 13.70
C PRO A 286 -0.62 16.52 13.13
N GLY A 287 -1.11 16.48 11.89
CA GLY A 287 -1.63 17.67 11.19
C GLY A 287 -0.58 18.47 10.39
N GLU A 288 0.71 18.17 10.52
CA GLU A 288 1.78 18.83 9.76
C GLU A 288 2.14 18.05 8.47
N GLY A 289 1.14 17.45 7.82
CA GLY A 289 1.33 16.67 6.59
C GLY A 289 1.88 15.27 6.81
N THR A 290 1.80 14.74 8.03
CA THR A 290 2.18 13.36 8.35
C THR A 290 1.22 12.36 7.74
N LEU A 291 1.67 11.10 7.63
CA LEU A 291 0.87 9.98 7.19
C LEU A 291 -0.34 9.75 8.12
N LEU A 292 -1.51 9.48 7.52
CA LEU A 292 -2.63 8.83 8.21
C LEU A 292 -2.75 7.38 7.74
N VAL A 293 -3.15 6.52 8.66
CA VAL A 293 -3.39 5.10 8.37
C VAL A 293 -4.70 4.64 8.99
N ASN A 294 -5.36 3.67 8.36
CA ASN A 294 -6.39 2.88 9.02
C ASN A 294 -5.71 1.65 9.65
N PRO A 295 -5.53 1.60 10.98
CA PRO A 295 -4.73 0.58 11.65
C PRO A 295 -5.51 -0.71 11.93
N LEU A 296 -6.13 -1.27 10.88
CA LEU A 296 -6.97 -2.47 10.93
C LEU A 296 -6.68 -3.39 9.73
N VAL A 297 -5.42 -3.74 9.50
CA VAL A 297 -4.95 -4.38 8.26
C VAL A 297 -5.81 -5.57 7.82
N LYS A 298 -6.09 -6.52 8.72
CA LYS A 298 -6.88 -7.72 8.42
C LYS A 298 -8.35 -7.39 8.15
N LEU A 299 -8.98 -6.67 9.07
CA LEU A 299 -10.42 -6.37 8.98
C LEU A 299 -10.74 -5.46 7.78
N SER A 300 -9.94 -4.43 7.58
CA SER A 300 -10.17 -3.50 6.49
C SER A 300 -9.89 -4.13 5.12
N MET A 301 -8.92 -5.07 5.01
CA MET A 301 -8.72 -5.80 3.77
C MET A 301 -9.87 -6.78 3.50
N ALA A 302 -10.31 -7.53 4.50
CA ALA A 302 -11.47 -8.39 4.37
C ALA A 302 -12.72 -7.60 3.95
N TYR A 303 -12.91 -6.40 4.53
CA TYR A 303 -14.00 -5.52 4.16
C TYR A 303 -13.93 -5.07 2.69
N VAL A 304 -12.79 -4.56 2.25
CA VAL A 304 -12.60 -4.10 0.86
C VAL A 304 -12.89 -5.21 -0.13
N LEU A 305 -12.44 -6.44 0.14
CA LEU A 305 -12.63 -7.58 -0.76
C LEU A 305 -14.08 -8.09 -0.80
N LEU A 306 -14.80 -8.03 0.30
CA LEU A 306 -16.20 -8.48 0.36
C LEU A 306 -17.19 -7.38 -0.03
N ARG A 307 -16.83 -6.11 0.10
CA ARG A 307 -17.71 -4.96 -0.17
C ARG A 307 -18.42 -5.01 -1.52
N PRO A 308 -17.78 -5.43 -2.64
CA PRO A 308 -18.40 -5.47 -3.94
C PRO A 308 -19.58 -6.45 -4.10
N PHE A 309 -19.78 -7.33 -3.16
CA PHE A 309 -20.87 -8.31 -3.21
C PHE A 309 -22.15 -7.83 -2.51
N PHE A 310 -22.08 -6.72 -1.78
CA PHE A 310 -23.17 -6.26 -0.92
C PHE A 310 -23.69 -4.87 -1.32
N LYS A 311 -25.01 -4.68 -1.15
CA LYS A 311 -25.69 -3.39 -1.29
C LYS A 311 -26.53 -3.08 -0.05
N ALA A 312 -26.74 -1.80 0.20
CA ALA A 312 -27.68 -1.37 1.24
C ALA A 312 -29.12 -1.66 0.79
N LYS A 313 -29.95 -2.11 1.73
CA LYS A 313 -31.41 -2.25 1.52
C LYS A 313 -32.09 -0.90 1.51
N SER A 314 -31.59 0.03 2.31
CA SER A 314 -32.00 1.41 2.36
C SER A 314 -30.78 2.32 2.28
N GLU A 315 -30.80 3.23 1.33
CA GLU A 315 -29.74 4.23 1.13
C GLU A 315 -29.89 5.47 2.03
N ARG A 316 -30.91 5.49 2.90
CA ARG A 316 -31.11 6.60 3.84
C ARG A 316 -29.94 6.64 4.82
N LEU A 317 -29.11 7.67 4.68
CA LEU A 317 -28.04 7.97 5.62
C LEU A 317 -28.63 8.29 6.99
N GLY A 318 -27.99 7.81 8.05
CA GLY A 318 -28.42 8.05 9.42
C GLY A 318 -28.32 6.80 10.29
N GLN A 319 -29.07 6.83 11.40
CA GLN A 319 -29.09 5.73 12.35
C GLN A 319 -29.55 4.42 11.66
N GLY A 320 -28.74 3.37 11.76
CA GLY A 320 -29.01 2.08 11.16
C GLY A 320 -28.45 1.87 9.74
N TYR A 321 -27.92 2.89 9.07
CA TYR A 321 -27.32 2.71 7.74
C TYR A 321 -26.16 1.71 7.75
N LEU A 322 -25.29 1.79 8.75
CA LEU A 322 -24.13 0.90 8.91
C LEU A 322 -24.45 -0.43 9.60
N ASP A 323 -25.70 -0.64 10.03
CA ASP A 323 -26.06 -1.90 10.70
C ASP A 323 -26.00 -3.08 9.73
N GLU A 324 -25.48 -4.20 10.19
CA GLU A 324 -25.31 -5.43 9.38
C GLU A 324 -26.62 -5.89 8.73
N GLY A 325 -27.75 -5.62 9.37
CA GLY A 325 -29.10 -5.97 8.90
C GLY A 325 -29.56 -5.14 7.70
N ASN A 326 -28.96 -3.95 7.49
CA ASN A 326 -29.29 -3.08 6.35
C ASN A 326 -28.55 -3.48 5.07
N TRP A 327 -27.61 -4.42 5.12
CA TRP A 327 -26.81 -4.84 3.97
C TRP A 327 -27.16 -6.25 3.55
N GLU A 328 -27.36 -6.44 2.26
CA GLU A 328 -27.70 -7.74 1.68
C GLU A 328 -26.80 -8.10 0.50
N LEU A 329 -26.65 -9.40 0.24
CA LEU A 329 -25.98 -9.90 -0.94
C LEU A 329 -26.75 -9.44 -2.19
N MET A 330 -26.03 -8.89 -3.18
CA MET A 330 -26.63 -8.47 -4.44
C MET A 330 -27.24 -9.66 -5.17
N ARG A 331 -28.51 -9.53 -5.59
CA ARG A 331 -29.16 -10.48 -6.51
C ARG A 331 -28.77 -10.17 -7.95
N ASP A 332 -28.87 -8.90 -8.31
CA ASP A 332 -28.43 -8.38 -9.60
C ASP A 332 -27.01 -7.82 -9.45
N VAL A 333 -26.04 -8.68 -9.73
CA VAL A 333 -24.62 -8.35 -9.59
C VAL A 333 -24.20 -7.41 -10.71
N ASP A 334 -23.64 -6.27 -10.36
CA ASP A 334 -23.01 -5.31 -11.28
C ASP A 334 -21.51 -5.61 -11.50
N SER A 335 -20.85 -4.80 -12.32
CA SER A 335 -19.41 -4.91 -12.59
C SER A 335 -18.55 -4.07 -11.63
N GLU A 336 -19.13 -3.33 -10.71
CA GLU A 336 -18.40 -2.40 -9.84
C GLU A 336 -17.53 -3.14 -8.81
N LEU A 337 -16.28 -2.75 -8.70
CA LEU A 337 -15.34 -3.06 -7.62
C LEU A 337 -15.00 -1.72 -6.97
N GLN A 338 -15.56 -1.45 -5.80
CA GLN A 338 -15.53 -0.12 -5.19
C GLN A 338 -14.09 0.42 -5.08
N GLY A 339 -13.87 1.59 -5.67
CA GLY A 339 -12.59 2.28 -5.64
C GLY A 339 -11.50 1.67 -6.53
N ALA A 340 -11.76 0.54 -7.21
CA ALA A 340 -10.77 -0.11 -8.05
C ALA A 340 -10.93 0.26 -9.54
N THR A 341 -9.79 0.49 -10.20
CA THR A 341 -9.69 0.79 -11.63
C THR A 341 -8.42 0.11 -12.18
N PRO A 342 -8.46 -0.56 -13.34
CA PRO A 342 -7.26 -1.16 -13.93
C PRO A 342 -6.14 -0.15 -14.14
N GLY A 343 -4.93 -0.48 -13.74
CA GLY A 343 -3.74 0.34 -13.95
C GLY A 343 -3.54 1.50 -12.98
N THR A 344 -4.41 1.64 -11.95
CA THR A 344 -4.26 2.65 -10.89
C THR A 344 -4.22 2.01 -9.51
N GLY A 345 -3.89 2.78 -8.47
CA GLY A 345 -4.09 2.38 -7.07
C GLY A 345 -5.58 2.31 -6.72
N GLN A 346 -5.93 1.49 -5.74
CA GLN A 346 -7.31 1.43 -5.25
C GLN A 346 -7.59 2.57 -4.28
N GLU A 347 -8.57 3.41 -4.62
CA GLU A 347 -8.98 4.55 -3.81
C GLU A 347 -10.18 4.22 -2.92
N LEU A 348 -10.19 4.77 -1.72
CA LEU A 348 -11.24 4.54 -0.73
C LEU A 348 -11.95 5.85 -0.40
N THR A 349 -13.29 5.81 -0.30
CA THR A 349 -14.11 6.94 0.13
C THR A 349 -15.15 6.50 1.14
N GLY A 350 -15.67 7.43 1.95
CA GLY A 350 -16.75 7.14 2.88
C GLY A 350 -18.02 6.68 2.18
N GLU A 351 -18.29 7.18 0.97
CA GLU A 351 -19.43 6.78 0.15
C GLU A 351 -19.31 5.32 -0.34
N LEU A 352 -18.18 4.97 -0.93
CA LEU A 352 -17.94 3.62 -1.46
C LEU A 352 -17.68 2.59 -0.36
N HIS A 353 -17.12 3.02 0.78
CA HIS A 353 -16.66 2.14 1.86
C HIS A 353 -17.18 2.61 3.24
N PRO A 354 -18.51 2.75 3.42
CA PRO A 354 -19.05 3.45 4.59
C PRO A 354 -18.69 2.82 5.94
N HIS A 355 -18.58 1.49 6.03
CA HIS A 355 -18.23 0.82 7.29
C HIS A 355 -16.77 0.98 7.72
N LEU A 356 -15.90 1.48 6.84
CA LEU A 356 -14.56 1.84 7.27
C LEU A 356 -14.55 3.10 8.14
N GLU A 357 -15.61 3.93 8.06
CA GLU A 357 -15.74 5.19 8.81
C GLU A 357 -14.45 6.03 8.76
N LEU A 358 -13.92 6.21 7.52
CA LEU A 358 -12.57 6.73 7.28
C LEU A 358 -12.30 8.07 7.97
N GLU A 359 -13.31 8.93 8.12
CA GLU A 359 -13.18 10.21 8.84
C GLU A 359 -12.80 10.05 10.32
N ARG A 360 -13.17 8.90 10.94
CA ARG A 360 -12.93 8.60 12.35
C ARG A 360 -11.77 7.64 12.57
N THR A 361 -11.46 6.82 11.56
CA THR A 361 -10.54 5.68 11.68
C THR A 361 -9.21 5.86 10.95
N MET A 362 -9.12 6.84 10.05
CA MET A 362 -7.82 7.28 9.54
C MET A 362 -7.16 8.13 10.62
N VAL A 363 -6.16 7.58 11.28
CA VAL A 363 -5.46 8.25 12.38
C VAL A 363 -4.06 8.68 11.95
N HIS A 364 -3.66 9.86 12.38
CA HIS A 364 -2.29 10.33 12.20
C HIS A 364 -1.29 9.38 12.86
N VAL A 365 -0.13 9.19 12.25
CA VAL A 365 1.01 8.67 13.02
C VAL A 365 1.32 9.64 14.17
N PRO A 366 1.79 9.15 15.33
CA PRO A 366 2.19 10.00 16.44
C PRO A 366 3.23 11.05 16.03
N GLU A 367 3.47 12.03 16.88
CA GLU A 367 4.60 12.96 16.71
C GLU A 367 5.89 12.18 16.45
N ILE A 368 6.62 12.55 15.39
CA ILE A 368 7.81 11.87 14.87
C ILE A 368 9.04 12.76 15.04
N GLN A 369 10.09 12.21 15.60
CA GLN A 369 11.38 12.89 15.78
C GLN A 369 12.34 12.53 14.62
N PRO A 370 13.36 13.37 14.35
CA PRO A 370 14.41 13.00 13.41
C PRO A 370 15.10 11.70 13.86
N GLY A 371 15.25 10.76 12.94
CA GLY A 371 15.81 9.43 13.20
C GLY A 371 14.78 8.36 13.57
N ASP A 372 13.51 8.73 13.77
CA ASP A 372 12.42 7.75 13.91
C ASP A 372 12.08 7.11 12.56
N PHE A 373 11.61 5.87 12.61
CA PHE A 373 11.16 5.13 11.43
C PHE A 373 9.67 4.75 11.59
N VAL A 374 8.88 5.10 10.58
CA VAL A 374 7.49 4.68 10.47
C VAL A 374 7.39 3.57 9.44
N ALA A 375 6.77 2.45 9.81
CA ALA A 375 6.56 1.33 8.89
C ALA A 375 5.09 0.89 8.89
N TRP A 376 4.57 0.49 7.72
CA TRP A 376 3.24 -0.08 7.58
C TRP A 376 3.22 -1.26 6.61
N HIS A 377 2.31 -2.18 6.87
CA HIS A 377 2.09 -3.38 6.07
C HIS A 377 1.61 -3.03 4.65
N CYS A 378 1.98 -3.81 3.64
CA CYS A 378 1.64 -3.57 2.24
C CYS A 378 0.13 -3.49 1.94
N ASP A 379 -0.72 -4.10 2.76
CA ASP A 379 -2.19 -4.02 2.64
C ASP A 379 -2.81 -2.90 3.49
N SER A 380 -2.00 -2.08 4.17
CA SER A 380 -2.53 -0.98 4.97
C SER A 380 -3.13 0.11 4.09
N LYS A 381 -4.18 0.73 4.60
CA LYS A 381 -4.81 1.90 3.98
C LYS A 381 -4.08 3.13 4.48
N SER A 382 -3.56 3.90 3.56
CA SER A 382 -2.79 5.10 3.87
C SER A 382 -3.39 6.33 3.19
N LEU A 383 -3.10 7.48 3.76
CA LEU A 383 -3.55 8.79 3.30
C LEU A 383 -2.47 9.83 3.60
N HIS A 384 -2.26 10.74 2.70
CA HIS A 384 -1.53 11.98 2.95
C HIS A 384 -2.53 13.14 2.99
N PRO A 385 -2.72 13.79 4.16
CA PRO A 385 -3.82 14.71 4.37
C PRO A 385 -3.75 15.96 3.49
N SER A 386 -4.95 16.40 3.05
CA SER A 386 -5.22 17.76 2.59
C SER A 386 -5.78 18.58 3.77
N PRO A 387 -5.63 19.92 3.79
CA PRO A 387 -6.28 20.76 4.79
C PRO A 387 -7.80 20.61 4.81
N ASN A 388 -8.37 20.17 3.71
CA ASN A 388 -9.81 20.03 3.54
C ASN A 388 -10.33 18.61 3.91
N TYR A 389 -9.47 17.68 4.29
CA TYR A 389 -9.88 16.30 4.59
C TYR A 389 -10.86 16.20 5.78
N HIS A 390 -10.80 17.14 6.72
CA HIS A 390 -11.71 17.21 7.87
C HIS A 390 -12.98 18.05 7.63
N ARG A 391 -13.26 18.47 6.39
CA ARG A 391 -14.42 19.33 6.05
C ARG A 391 -15.50 18.64 5.22
N TYR A 392 -15.43 17.31 5.03
CA TYR A 392 -16.44 16.54 4.31
C TYR A 392 -17.10 15.52 5.21
#